data_286bf880d5b0bfa6490d27b55fa5f5fc
#
_entry.id   286bf880d5b0bfa6490d27b55fa5f5fc
#
_cell.length_a   1.000
_cell.length_b   1.000
_cell.length_c   1.000
_cell.angle_alpha   90.00
_cell.angle_beta   90.00
_cell.angle_gamma   90.00
#
_symmetry.space_group_name_H-M   'P 1'
#
loop_
_entity.id
_entity.type
_entity.pdbx_description
1 polymer ?
#
loop_
_entity_poly.entity_id
_entity_poly.type
_entity_poly.pdbx_seq_one_letter_code
_entity_poly.pdbx_strand_id
1 'polypeptide(L)'
;MKNIVGITLSILLSGFFSCKPEKKESSVNTEPDKESITIIELTGEQANILATLPMECIAKEYPNKLGHVLGGEEDLGTPKTLHPAFYGCFDWHSAVHGHWSLVRLLKTFPNLEEAEKIRKMLAENLSKENIAAEVAYFDSKHNRNYERTYGWGWLLKLAEELHGFDDPLARELEQNLEPLTQLMAEKFVSYLPKLQYPVRVGTHTNTAFGLAFAWDYAESLQHQELKDAIRNRALSFYQEDSGCPLGWEPSGADFLSPCFEEIDLMRRILSREDFLNWMSRFMPELKETNFDLPEAVVGDRKDGQLVHLDGLNFSRAWVLYGLAKQYPNEYGHILPLAHKHFAYSFPNLVGDDYEGGHWLGSFAIYALGER
;
A
#
# COMPACT_ATOMS: atom_id res chain seq x y z
N MET A 1 -58.14 38.45 -24.12
CA MET A 1 -58.12 38.77 -25.56
C MET A 1 -57.19 37.75 -26.19
N LYS A 2 -57.70 36.64 -26.73
CA LYS A 2 -58.09 36.38 -28.13
C LYS A 2 -56.97 36.76 -29.11
N ASN A 3 -56.35 35.80 -29.75
CA ASN A 3 -56.53 35.23 -31.08
C ASN A 3 -55.41 34.20 -31.31
N ILE A 4 -55.60 32.95 -31.62
CA ILE A 4 -56.23 32.11 -32.68
C ILE A 4 -55.61 32.39 -34.09
N VAL A 5 -55.32 31.23 -34.77
CA VAL A 5 -55.18 30.93 -36.22
C VAL A 5 -53.69 30.92 -36.71
N GLY A 6 -53.24 29.91 -37.43
CA GLY A 6 -53.92 28.96 -38.31
C GLY A 6 -53.04 27.83 -38.79
N ILE A 7 -53.68 26.81 -39.14
CA ILE A 7 -53.30 25.53 -39.75
C ILE A 7 -52.96 25.78 -41.23
N THR A 8 -51.86 25.20 -41.74
CA THR A 8 -51.78 24.88 -43.16
C THR A 8 -51.26 23.47 -43.39
N LEU A 9 -52.13 22.66 -43.88
CA LEU A 9 -51.99 21.28 -44.36
C LEU A 9 -51.47 21.35 -45.82
N SER A 10 -50.38 20.65 -46.14
CA SER A 10 -50.02 20.39 -47.54
C SER A 10 -49.69 18.90 -47.70
N ILE A 11 -50.54 18.24 -48.42
CA ILE A 11 -50.45 16.90 -48.95
C ILE A 11 -49.68 17.02 -50.30
N LEU A 12 -48.69 16.16 -50.54
CA LEU A 12 -48.35 15.72 -51.89
C LEU A 12 -47.43 14.50 -51.93
N LEU A 13 -47.96 13.49 -52.43
CA LEU A 13 -47.54 12.49 -53.45
C LEU A 13 -46.44 11.48 -53.12
N SER A 14 -46.94 10.28 -53.20
CA SER A 14 -46.28 8.99 -53.33
C SER A 14 -45.33 8.88 -54.54
N GLY A 15 -44.13 8.42 -54.26
CA GLY A 15 -43.20 7.88 -55.26
C GLY A 15 -42.72 6.51 -54.81
N PHE A 16 -43.22 5.45 -55.46
CA PHE A 16 -42.74 4.08 -55.28
C PHE A 16 -41.37 3.95 -55.97
N PHE A 17 -40.31 3.77 -55.18
CA PHE A 17 -39.06 3.25 -55.69
C PHE A 17 -38.84 1.84 -55.15
N SER A 18 -38.82 0.88 -56.08
CA SER A 18 -38.46 -0.51 -55.87
C SER A 18 -36.94 -0.60 -55.61
N CYS A 19 -36.49 -0.93 -54.39
CA CYS A 19 -35.15 -1.32 -54.12
C CYS A 19 -35.04 -2.83 -54.08
N LYS A 20 -34.10 -3.37 -54.86
CA LYS A 20 -33.63 -4.76 -54.80
C LYS A 20 -32.92 -5.02 -53.45
N PRO A 21 -33.00 -6.27 -52.89
CA PRO A 21 -32.26 -6.57 -51.67
C PRO A 21 -30.75 -6.70 -51.98
N GLU A 22 -29.97 -5.79 -51.36
CA GLU A 22 -28.55 -5.93 -51.26
C GLU A 22 -28.21 -7.06 -50.24
N LYS A 23 -27.29 -7.94 -50.64
CA LYS A 23 -26.71 -8.95 -49.78
C LYS A 23 -26.02 -8.29 -48.60
N LYS A 24 -26.47 -8.56 -47.39
CA LYS A 24 -25.70 -8.24 -46.16
C LYS A 24 -24.38 -9.02 -46.21
N GLU A 25 -23.29 -8.28 -46.34
CA GLU A 25 -21.96 -8.79 -45.99
C GLU A 25 -21.93 -9.13 -44.49
N SER A 26 -21.40 -10.31 -44.19
CA SER A 26 -21.18 -10.78 -42.83
C SER A 26 -20.28 -9.80 -42.08
N SER A 27 -20.81 -9.16 -41.06
CA SER A 27 -19.99 -8.47 -40.06
C SER A 27 -19.01 -9.46 -39.47
N VAL A 28 -17.72 -9.27 -39.76
CA VAL A 28 -16.63 -9.90 -39.05
C VAL A 28 -16.76 -9.42 -37.61
N ASN A 29 -17.12 -10.31 -36.71
CA ASN A 29 -16.95 -10.12 -35.28
C ASN A 29 -15.43 -10.06 -35.03
N THR A 30 -14.85 -8.88 -35.01
CA THR A 30 -13.59 -8.65 -34.34
C THR A 30 -13.88 -8.72 -32.85
N GLU A 31 -13.54 -9.84 -32.21
CA GLU A 31 -13.34 -9.86 -30.76
C GLU A 31 -12.45 -8.64 -30.44
N PRO A 32 -12.76 -7.87 -29.38
CA PRO A 32 -11.86 -6.81 -28.97
C PRO A 32 -10.50 -7.44 -28.68
N ASP A 33 -9.45 -6.89 -29.30
CA ASP A 33 -8.08 -7.25 -28.99
C ASP A 33 -7.95 -7.27 -27.46
N LYS A 34 -7.64 -8.44 -26.88
CA LYS A 34 -7.20 -8.51 -25.50
C LYS A 34 -5.92 -7.69 -25.46
N GLU A 35 -6.01 -6.46 -24.96
CA GLU A 35 -4.83 -5.66 -24.67
C GLU A 35 -3.86 -6.57 -23.89
N SER A 36 -2.68 -6.77 -24.47
CA SER A 36 -1.65 -7.57 -23.82
C SER A 36 -1.23 -6.80 -22.55
N ILE A 37 -1.66 -7.31 -21.39
CA ILE A 37 -1.30 -6.70 -20.11
C ILE A 37 0.21 -6.79 -19.98
N THR A 38 0.86 -5.64 -19.99
CA THR A 38 2.31 -5.54 -19.82
C THR A 38 2.67 -5.92 -18.38
N ILE A 39 3.37 -7.04 -18.25
CA ILE A 39 3.91 -7.47 -16.95
C ILE A 39 5.19 -6.67 -16.70
N ILE A 40 5.16 -5.78 -15.72
CA ILE A 40 6.32 -4.97 -15.33
C ILE A 40 7.21 -5.82 -14.42
N GLU A 41 8.38 -6.21 -14.89
CA GLU A 41 9.43 -6.85 -14.09
C GLU A 41 10.42 -5.79 -13.63
N LEU A 42 10.78 -5.81 -12.35
CA LEU A 42 11.80 -4.89 -11.83
C LEU A 42 13.17 -5.30 -12.37
N THR A 43 13.70 -4.53 -13.31
CA THR A 43 15.06 -4.69 -13.81
C THR A 43 16.08 -3.94 -12.94
N GLY A 44 17.38 -4.25 -13.08
CA GLY A 44 18.43 -3.49 -12.38
C GLY A 44 18.40 -1.99 -12.71
N GLU A 45 18.08 -1.60 -13.95
CA GLU A 45 17.91 -0.21 -14.34
C GLU A 45 16.74 0.46 -13.62
N GLN A 46 15.59 -0.20 -13.59
CA GLN A 46 14.43 0.31 -12.86
C GLN A 46 14.69 0.36 -11.35
N ALA A 47 15.43 -0.61 -10.80
CA ALA A 47 15.84 -0.61 -9.40
C ALA A 47 16.73 0.58 -9.05
N ASN A 48 17.67 0.96 -9.94
CA ASN A 48 18.48 2.18 -9.79
C ASN A 48 17.59 3.43 -9.76
N ILE A 49 16.61 3.54 -10.67
CA ILE A 49 15.65 4.66 -10.70
C ILE A 49 14.84 4.71 -9.41
N LEU A 50 14.28 3.58 -8.97
CA LEU A 50 13.48 3.52 -7.74
C LEU A 50 14.30 3.80 -6.48
N ALA A 51 15.59 3.49 -6.46
CA ALA A 51 16.48 3.79 -5.33
C ALA A 51 16.72 5.30 -5.18
N THR A 52 16.65 6.09 -6.25
CA THR A 52 16.85 7.55 -6.17
C THR A 52 15.81 8.23 -5.30
N LEU A 53 14.55 7.78 -5.33
CA LEU A 53 13.44 8.38 -4.57
C LEU A 53 13.72 8.40 -3.05
N PRO A 54 13.94 7.25 -2.38
CA PRO A 54 14.27 7.25 -0.96
C PRO A 54 15.65 7.85 -0.66
N MET A 55 16.66 7.71 -1.54
CA MET A 55 17.96 8.33 -1.34
C MET A 55 17.91 9.86 -1.27
N GLU A 56 17.04 10.48 -2.07
CA GLU A 56 16.85 11.92 -2.09
C GLU A 56 16.06 12.42 -0.89
N CYS A 57 15.15 11.60 -0.34
CA CYS A 57 14.25 12.06 0.70
C CYS A 57 14.70 11.71 2.13
N ILE A 58 15.33 10.55 2.42
CA ILE A 58 15.65 10.15 3.81
C ILE A 58 16.61 11.09 4.53
N ALA A 59 17.39 11.88 3.79
CA ALA A 59 18.30 12.91 4.32
C ALA A 59 17.76 14.35 4.14
N LYS A 60 16.56 14.52 3.60
CA LYS A 60 15.94 15.82 3.35
C LYS A 60 15.03 16.21 4.52
N GLU A 61 15.50 17.12 5.37
CA GLU A 61 14.81 17.53 6.58
C GLU A 61 13.50 18.30 6.31
N TYR A 62 13.45 19.12 5.25
CA TYR A 62 12.30 19.98 4.93
C TYR A 62 11.87 19.87 3.46
N PRO A 63 10.54 20.03 3.16
CA PRO A 63 9.41 20.21 4.09
C PRO A 63 9.18 18.99 4.97
N ASN A 64 8.56 19.16 6.18
CA ASN A 64 8.34 18.08 7.12
C ASN A 64 7.05 18.27 7.94
N LYS A 65 6.39 17.16 8.25
CA LYS A 65 5.18 17.08 9.06
C LYS A 65 5.46 16.23 10.31
N LEU A 66 5.80 16.85 11.41
CA LEU A 66 6.15 16.16 12.66
C LEU A 66 5.01 15.36 13.28
N GLY A 67 3.79 15.90 13.29
CA GLY A 67 2.58 15.18 13.72
C GLY A 67 2.53 14.76 15.20
N HIS A 68 3.35 15.36 16.09
CA HIS A 68 3.44 15.01 17.50
C HIS A 68 2.61 15.91 18.42
N VAL A 69 2.48 15.52 19.69
CA VAL A 69 1.80 16.29 20.74
C VAL A 69 2.85 17.04 21.57
N LEU A 70 2.69 18.34 21.73
CA LEU A 70 3.52 19.14 22.62
C LEU A 70 2.92 19.15 24.02
N GLY A 71 3.64 18.66 25.02
CA GLY A 71 3.30 18.73 26.43
C GLY A 71 3.82 20.01 27.10
N GLY A 72 4.86 20.63 26.50
CA GLY A 72 5.50 21.87 26.93
C GLY A 72 6.47 22.41 25.89
N GLU A 73 7.13 23.52 26.19
CA GLU A 73 8.15 24.13 25.30
C GLU A 73 9.38 23.23 25.11
N GLU A 74 9.66 22.34 26.06
CA GLU A 74 10.73 21.37 26.01
C GLU A 74 10.57 20.30 24.92
N ASP A 75 9.33 20.11 24.42
CA ASP A 75 9.02 19.18 23.33
C ASP A 75 9.25 19.80 21.93
N LEU A 76 9.60 21.09 21.88
CA LEU A 76 9.92 21.74 20.61
C LEU A 76 11.30 21.31 20.09
N GLY A 77 11.32 20.89 18.83
CA GLY A 77 12.56 20.48 18.18
C GLY A 77 12.43 20.48 16.65
N THR A 78 13.58 20.46 15.98
CA THR A 78 13.59 20.24 14.53
C THR A 78 13.35 18.77 14.21
N PRO A 79 12.89 18.40 13.00
CA PRO A 79 12.71 17.00 12.63
C PRO A 79 13.94 16.14 12.95
N LYS A 80 15.13 16.60 12.59
CA LYS A 80 16.37 15.87 12.82
C LYS A 80 16.77 15.76 14.29
N THR A 81 16.41 16.73 15.13
CA THR A 81 16.70 16.64 16.57
C THR A 81 15.75 15.70 17.29
N LEU A 82 14.49 15.62 16.86
CA LEU A 82 13.46 14.76 17.42
C LEU A 82 13.57 13.31 16.92
N HIS A 83 13.90 13.15 15.63
CA HIS A 83 13.92 11.86 14.92
C HIS A 83 15.22 11.68 14.13
N PRO A 84 16.37 11.54 14.80
CA PRO A 84 17.67 11.53 14.11
C PRO A 84 17.85 10.34 13.15
N ALA A 85 17.12 9.23 13.37
CA ALA A 85 17.12 8.11 12.45
C ALA A 85 16.16 8.31 11.26
N PHE A 86 15.01 8.96 11.48
CA PHE A 86 13.90 9.00 10.53
C PHE A 86 13.34 10.42 10.31
N TYR A 87 14.20 11.41 10.16
CA TYR A 87 13.83 12.83 10.03
C TYR A 87 13.43 13.28 8.63
N GLY A 88 13.75 12.48 7.60
CA GLY A 88 13.52 12.84 6.20
C GLY A 88 12.16 12.44 5.64
N CYS A 89 12.04 12.47 4.32
CA CYS A 89 10.87 12.01 3.57
C CYS A 89 9.54 12.59 4.05
N PHE A 90 9.50 13.88 4.41
CA PHE A 90 8.30 14.60 4.81
C PHE A 90 7.74 14.22 6.19
N ASP A 91 7.71 12.93 6.56
CA ASP A 91 7.25 12.45 7.87
C ASP A 91 8.01 11.18 8.31
N TRP A 92 7.80 10.80 9.57
CA TRP A 92 8.52 9.70 10.19
C TRP A 92 8.30 8.36 9.48
N HIS A 93 7.03 7.98 9.21
CA HIS A 93 6.73 6.70 8.59
C HIS A 93 7.24 6.62 7.15
N SER A 94 7.17 7.73 6.40
CA SER A 94 7.72 7.76 5.03
C SER A 94 9.25 7.59 5.04
N ALA A 95 9.94 8.16 6.05
CA ALA A 95 11.36 7.89 6.23
C ALA A 95 11.62 6.39 6.52
N VAL A 96 10.80 5.76 7.39
CA VAL A 96 10.96 4.33 7.71
C VAL A 96 10.81 3.46 6.48
N HIS A 97 9.73 3.63 5.69
CA HIS A 97 9.56 2.79 4.51
C HIS A 97 10.48 3.19 3.34
N GLY A 98 11.03 4.40 3.34
CA GLY A 98 12.15 4.77 2.49
C GLY A 98 13.42 3.94 2.82
N HIS A 99 13.75 3.79 4.10
CA HIS A 99 14.85 2.91 4.54
C HIS A 99 14.57 1.45 4.19
N TRP A 100 13.35 0.96 4.43
CA TRP A 100 12.93 -0.39 4.01
C TRP A 100 13.15 -0.61 2.50
N SER A 101 12.75 0.37 1.67
CA SER A 101 12.91 0.30 0.21
C SER A 101 14.38 0.13 -0.19
N LEU A 102 15.27 0.90 0.43
CA LEU A 102 16.71 0.80 0.16
C LEU A 102 17.29 -0.56 0.58
N VAL A 103 16.88 -1.08 1.75
CA VAL A 103 17.30 -2.42 2.19
C VAL A 103 16.80 -3.49 1.23
N ARG A 104 15.50 -3.42 0.83
CA ARG A 104 14.90 -4.36 -0.12
C ARG A 104 15.59 -4.35 -1.47
N LEU A 105 15.89 -3.16 -1.99
CA LEU A 105 16.58 -3.01 -3.27
C LEU A 105 18.01 -3.54 -3.21
N LEU A 106 18.80 -3.25 -2.17
CA LEU A 106 20.13 -3.80 -1.97
C LEU A 106 20.14 -5.33 -1.88
N LYS A 107 19.17 -5.90 -1.16
CA LYS A 107 19.01 -7.35 -1.03
C LYS A 107 18.70 -8.02 -2.36
N THR A 108 17.85 -7.40 -3.18
CA THR A 108 17.40 -7.96 -4.45
C THR A 108 18.39 -7.68 -5.59
N PHE A 109 19.06 -6.53 -5.57
CA PHE A 109 19.99 -6.04 -6.59
C PHE A 109 21.31 -5.60 -5.93
N PRO A 110 22.19 -6.54 -5.56
CA PRO A 110 23.42 -6.19 -4.82
C PRO A 110 24.39 -5.30 -5.62
N ASN A 111 24.22 -5.19 -6.94
CA ASN A 111 25.07 -4.43 -7.85
C ASN A 111 24.40 -3.10 -8.29
N LEU A 112 23.57 -2.47 -7.46
CA LEU A 112 23.05 -1.13 -7.73
C LEU A 112 24.23 -0.14 -7.90
N GLU A 113 24.08 0.83 -8.81
CA GLU A 113 25.11 1.85 -9.08
C GLU A 113 25.51 2.61 -7.82
N GLU A 114 24.55 2.96 -6.95
CA GLU A 114 24.75 3.71 -5.71
C GLU A 114 24.81 2.81 -4.45
N ALA A 115 25.05 1.49 -4.59
CA ALA A 115 25.00 0.54 -3.48
C ALA A 115 25.85 0.99 -2.26
N GLU A 116 27.08 1.46 -2.47
CA GLU A 116 27.97 1.91 -1.38
C GLU A 116 27.45 3.17 -0.69
N LYS A 117 26.87 4.09 -1.46
CA LYS A 117 26.27 5.31 -0.90
C LYS A 117 25.01 4.97 -0.08
N ILE A 118 24.19 4.06 -0.58
CA ILE A 118 23.00 3.56 0.15
C ILE A 118 23.44 2.92 1.47
N ARG A 119 24.44 2.03 1.45
CA ARG A 119 24.99 1.39 2.65
C ARG A 119 25.45 2.41 3.69
N LYS A 120 26.16 3.42 3.24
CA LYS A 120 26.63 4.51 4.11
C LYS A 120 25.46 5.28 4.73
N MET A 121 24.46 5.67 3.93
CA MET A 121 23.28 6.40 4.42
C MET A 121 22.52 5.58 5.46
N LEU A 122 22.30 4.29 5.21
CA LEU A 122 21.65 3.39 6.16
C LEU A 122 22.43 3.27 7.47
N ALA A 123 23.76 3.11 7.40
CA ALA A 123 24.61 3.02 8.59
C ALA A 123 24.62 4.32 9.42
N GLU A 124 24.65 5.47 8.77
CA GLU A 124 24.60 6.77 9.43
C GLU A 124 23.26 7.02 10.13
N ASN A 125 22.14 6.72 9.47
CA ASN A 125 20.82 6.98 10.00
C ASN A 125 20.45 5.96 11.10
N LEU A 126 20.69 4.67 10.88
CA LEU A 126 20.34 3.59 11.81
C LEU A 126 21.47 3.28 12.81
N SER A 127 22.24 4.31 13.23
CA SER A 127 23.24 4.18 14.28
C SER A 127 22.60 3.90 15.64
N LYS A 128 23.34 3.30 16.57
CA LYS A 128 22.88 3.02 17.94
C LYS A 128 22.41 4.28 18.65
N GLU A 129 23.12 5.38 18.47
CA GLU A 129 22.83 6.68 19.07
C GLU A 129 21.51 7.24 18.56
N ASN A 130 21.28 7.19 17.25
CA ASN A 130 20.03 7.67 16.65
C ASN A 130 18.85 6.81 17.07
N ILE A 131 18.99 5.50 17.07
CA ILE A 131 17.91 4.59 17.52
C ILE A 131 17.61 4.77 19.02
N ALA A 132 18.62 5.00 19.87
CA ALA A 132 18.38 5.30 21.28
C ALA A 132 17.56 6.58 21.47
N ALA A 133 17.77 7.60 20.64
CA ALA A 133 16.96 8.82 20.66
C ALA A 133 15.51 8.57 20.22
N GLU A 134 15.30 7.75 19.17
CA GLU A 134 13.94 7.33 18.75
C GLU A 134 13.22 6.57 19.88
N VAL A 135 13.90 5.63 20.55
CA VAL A 135 13.33 4.90 21.71
C VAL A 135 12.90 5.88 22.79
N ALA A 136 13.75 6.82 23.17
CA ALA A 136 13.43 7.84 24.18
C ALA A 136 12.23 8.71 23.79
N TYR A 137 12.12 9.08 22.49
CA TYR A 137 10.99 9.82 21.97
C TYR A 137 9.67 9.04 22.12
N PHE A 138 9.64 7.79 21.67
CA PHE A 138 8.44 6.95 21.74
C PHE A 138 8.03 6.53 23.17
N ASP A 139 8.96 6.52 24.10
CA ASP A 139 8.69 6.19 25.51
C ASP A 139 8.15 7.40 26.30
N SER A 140 8.25 8.62 25.71
CA SER A 140 7.75 9.83 26.37
C SER A 140 6.23 9.77 26.57
N LYS A 141 5.74 10.46 27.62
CA LYS A 141 4.34 10.45 28.03
C LYS A 141 3.37 10.85 26.89
N HIS A 142 3.76 11.83 26.08
CA HIS A 142 2.90 12.44 25.07
C HIS A 142 2.96 11.72 23.70
N ASN A 143 4.00 10.90 23.45
CA ASN A 143 4.25 10.25 22.18
C ASN A 143 3.89 8.75 22.16
N ARG A 144 3.18 8.23 23.17
CA ARG A 144 2.88 6.79 23.30
C ARG A 144 2.09 6.20 22.15
N ASN A 145 1.32 7.01 21.44
CA ASN A 145 0.49 6.61 20.29
C ASN A 145 0.95 7.25 18.98
N TYR A 146 2.13 7.89 18.97
CA TYR A 146 2.72 8.43 17.76
C TYR A 146 2.90 7.32 16.72
N GLU A 147 2.55 7.58 15.48
CA GLU A 147 2.65 6.65 14.32
C GLU A 147 1.81 5.35 14.41
N ARG A 148 0.88 5.24 15.36
CA ARG A 148 0.05 4.03 15.55
C ARG A 148 -1.05 3.92 14.48
N THR A 149 -1.21 2.83 13.70
CA THR A 149 -0.41 1.59 13.70
C THR A 149 0.51 1.48 12.49
N TYR A 150 0.39 2.39 11.55
CA TYR A 150 1.03 2.38 10.25
C TYR A 150 2.56 2.45 10.35
N GLY A 151 3.08 3.48 10.99
CA GLY A 151 4.52 3.64 11.17
C GLY A 151 5.13 2.51 12.00
N TRP A 152 4.40 2.01 13.03
CA TRP A 152 4.85 0.84 13.80
C TRP A 152 4.97 -0.40 12.92
N GLY A 153 3.98 -0.63 12.04
CA GLY A 153 4.00 -1.74 11.09
C GLY A 153 5.17 -1.65 10.12
N TRP A 154 5.40 -0.49 9.53
CA TRP A 154 6.52 -0.28 8.63
C TRP A 154 7.89 -0.45 9.30
N LEU A 155 8.04 -0.02 10.56
CA LEU A 155 9.29 -0.25 11.30
C LEU A 155 9.55 -1.75 11.51
N LEU A 156 8.53 -2.51 11.89
CA LEU A 156 8.64 -3.96 12.00
C LEU A 156 8.93 -4.63 10.66
N LYS A 157 8.38 -4.09 9.56
CA LYS A 157 8.67 -4.57 8.20
C LYS A 157 10.12 -4.28 7.79
N LEU A 158 10.68 -3.13 8.17
CA LEU A 158 12.11 -2.84 7.99
C LEU A 158 12.98 -3.84 8.76
N ALA A 159 12.62 -4.15 10.01
CA ALA A 159 13.36 -5.12 10.83
C ALA A 159 13.32 -6.54 10.24
N GLU A 160 12.15 -6.97 9.76
CA GLU A 160 11.98 -8.25 9.05
C GLU A 160 12.87 -8.31 7.79
N GLU A 161 12.92 -7.25 7.00
CA GLU A 161 13.75 -7.21 5.78
C GLU A 161 15.24 -7.32 6.09
N LEU A 162 15.70 -6.62 7.16
CA LEU A 162 17.07 -6.73 7.66
C LEU A 162 17.37 -8.14 8.17
N HIS A 163 16.44 -8.75 8.91
CA HIS A 163 16.58 -10.13 9.41
C HIS A 163 16.77 -11.13 8.26
N GLY A 164 15.99 -11.00 7.22
CA GLY A 164 16.05 -11.87 6.04
C GLY A 164 17.19 -11.55 5.06
N PHE A 165 18.06 -10.57 5.34
CA PHE A 165 19.16 -10.16 4.45
C PHE A 165 20.50 -10.71 4.98
N ASP A 166 21.08 -11.70 4.31
CA ASP A 166 22.38 -12.28 4.66
C ASP A 166 23.53 -11.35 4.22
N ASP A 167 23.75 -10.30 5.01
CA ASP A 167 24.73 -9.24 4.75
C ASP A 167 25.29 -8.70 6.08
N PRO A 168 26.61 -8.47 6.24
CA PRO A 168 27.20 -7.97 7.48
C PRO A 168 26.61 -6.65 7.97
N LEU A 169 26.35 -5.70 7.06
CA LEU A 169 25.72 -4.43 7.42
C LEU A 169 24.28 -4.67 7.90
N ALA A 170 23.50 -5.54 7.22
CA ALA A 170 22.15 -5.83 7.65
C ALA A 170 22.10 -6.42 9.06
N ARG A 171 23.06 -7.27 9.45
CA ARG A 171 23.17 -7.78 10.83
C ARG A 171 23.48 -6.67 11.84
N GLU A 172 24.37 -5.74 11.50
CA GLU A 172 24.67 -4.58 12.34
C GLU A 172 23.44 -3.69 12.51
N LEU A 173 22.76 -3.36 11.43
CA LEU A 173 21.58 -2.49 11.44
C LEU A 173 20.41 -3.14 12.19
N GLU A 174 20.21 -4.46 12.04
CA GLU A 174 19.22 -5.21 12.81
C GLU A 174 19.47 -5.11 14.32
N GLN A 175 20.74 -5.31 14.75
CA GLN A 175 21.13 -5.16 16.15
C GLN A 175 20.93 -3.73 16.67
N ASN A 176 21.25 -2.74 15.87
CA ASN A 176 21.03 -1.35 16.25
C ASN A 176 19.54 -1.02 16.40
N LEU A 177 18.68 -1.56 15.51
CA LEU A 177 17.25 -1.30 15.47
C LEU A 177 16.47 -2.07 16.55
N GLU A 178 17.03 -3.16 17.10
CA GLU A 178 16.38 -4.07 18.04
C GLU A 178 15.64 -3.37 19.20
N PRO A 179 16.23 -2.38 19.92
CA PRO A 179 15.53 -1.73 21.03
C PRO A 179 14.26 -1.01 20.60
N LEU A 180 14.23 -0.42 19.39
CA LEU A 180 13.06 0.26 18.87
C LEU A 180 12.00 -0.73 18.35
N THR A 181 12.41 -1.82 17.71
CA THR A 181 11.49 -2.86 17.25
C THR A 181 10.85 -3.62 18.41
N GLN A 182 11.62 -3.90 19.47
CA GLN A 182 11.08 -4.48 20.70
C GLN A 182 10.02 -3.55 21.33
N LEU A 183 10.29 -2.25 21.42
CA LEU A 183 9.34 -1.27 21.92
C LEU A 183 8.05 -1.25 21.07
N MET A 184 8.16 -1.34 19.75
CA MET A 184 6.97 -1.39 18.87
C MET A 184 6.16 -2.68 19.07
N ALA A 185 6.82 -3.82 19.20
CA ALA A 185 6.16 -5.09 19.51
C ALA A 185 5.38 -5.01 20.85
N GLU A 186 6.02 -4.49 21.90
CA GLU A 186 5.38 -4.26 23.21
C GLU A 186 4.19 -3.29 23.12
N LYS A 187 4.31 -2.22 22.31
CA LYS A 187 3.21 -1.29 22.04
C LYS A 187 2.02 -1.99 21.39
N PHE A 188 2.23 -2.84 20.38
CA PHE A 188 1.17 -3.65 19.78
C PHE A 188 0.52 -4.58 20.84
N VAL A 189 1.31 -5.36 21.56
CA VAL A 189 0.83 -6.29 22.60
C VAL A 189 -0.01 -5.55 23.65
N SER A 190 0.45 -4.37 24.10
CA SER A 190 -0.26 -3.58 25.12
C SER A 190 -1.49 -2.83 24.58
N TYR A 191 -1.52 -2.49 23.30
CA TYR A 191 -2.60 -1.73 22.67
C TYR A 191 -3.76 -2.61 22.22
N LEU A 192 -3.48 -3.74 21.57
CA LEU A 192 -4.49 -4.59 20.96
C LEU A 192 -5.62 -5.00 21.92
N PRO A 193 -5.37 -5.39 23.18
CA PRO A 193 -6.45 -5.71 24.13
C PRO A 193 -7.38 -4.53 24.46
N LYS A 194 -6.91 -3.29 24.28
CA LYS A 194 -7.67 -2.05 24.57
C LYS A 194 -8.53 -1.60 23.40
N LEU A 195 -8.20 -2.03 22.18
CA LEU A 195 -8.94 -1.68 20.98
C LEU A 195 -10.22 -2.53 20.91
N GLN A 196 -11.39 -1.90 21.11
CA GLN A 196 -12.67 -2.62 21.09
C GLN A 196 -13.18 -2.86 19.69
N TYR A 197 -12.90 -1.95 18.76
CA TYR A 197 -13.34 -2.02 17.36
C TYR A 197 -12.15 -1.77 16.44
N PRO A 198 -12.01 -2.52 15.33
CA PRO A 198 -10.96 -2.24 14.34
C PRO A 198 -11.24 -0.93 13.61
N VAL A 199 -10.20 -0.26 13.18
CA VAL A 199 -10.30 0.90 12.30
C VAL A 199 -10.26 0.41 10.86
N ARG A 200 -11.37 0.59 10.12
CA ARG A 200 -11.55 0.16 8.73
C ARG A 200 -11.55 1.36 7.78
N VAL A 201 -10.44 2.05 7.70
CA VAL A 201 -10.25 3.21 6.80
C VAL A 201 -9.16 2.92 5.79
N GLY A 202 -9.19 3.58 4.64
CA GLY A 202 -8.17 3.44 3.60
C GLY A 202 -6.91 4.28 3.86
N THR A 203 -6.61 4.61 5.13
CA THR A 203 -5.50 5.49 5.51
C THR A 203 -4.69 4.94 6.69
N HIS A 204 -3.70 5.69 7.17
CA HIS A 204 -2.69 5.30 8.17
C HIS A 204 -3.20 4.53 9.40
N THR A 205 -4.41 4.78 9.85
CA THR A 205 -4.94 4.11 11.05
C THR A 205 -5.59 2.76 10.78
N ASN A 206 -5.53 2.24 9.55
CA ASN A 206 -6.07 0.92 9.20
C ASN A 206 -5.46 -0.17 10.09
N THR A 207 -6.34 -0.89 10.81
CA THR A 207 -5.89 -1.90 11.76
C THR A 207 -5.34 -3.13 11.05
N ALA A 208 -6.02 -3.62 10.01
CA ALA A 208 -5.62 -4.85 9.31
C ALA A 208 -4.25 -4.71 8.67
N PHE A 209 -3.96 -3.58 8.00
CA PHE A 209 -2.64 -3.28 7.44
C PHE A 209 -1.53 -3.34 8.50
N GLY A 210 -1.70 -2.59 9.62
CA GLY A 210 -0.69 -2.57 10.68
C GLY A 210 -0.45 -3.95 11.29
N LEU A 211 -1.52 -4.76 11.43
CA LEU A 211 -1.43 -6.13 11.93
C LEU A 211 -0.78 -7.11 10.93
N ALA A 212 -0.99 -6.93 9.62
CA ALA A 212 -0.37 -7.79 8.61
C ALA A 212 1.16 -7.66 8.63
N PHE A 213 1.69 -6.44 8.69
CA PHE A 213 3.13 -6.20 8.78
C PHE A 213 3.73 -6.65 10.11
N ALA A 214 3.04 -6.40 11.23
CA ALA A 214 3.46 -6.88 12.53
C ALA A 214 3.41 -8.43 12.63
N TRP A 215 2.48 -9.08 11.92
CA TRP A 215 2.42 -10.54 11.82
C TRP A 215 3.62 -11.10 11.06
N ASP A 216 3.97 -10.55 9.90
CA ASP A 216 5.11 -10.99 9.10
C ASP A 216 6.42 -10.91 9.91
N TYR A 217 6.63 -9.81 10.64
CA TYR A 217 7.75 -9.67 11.58
C TYR A 217 7.72 -10.75 12.68
N ALA A 218 6.57 -10.91 13.33
CA ALA A 218 6.44 -11.86 14.45
C ALA A 218 6.62 -13.32 13.98
N GLU A 219 6.22 -13.65 12.76
CA GLU A 219 6.43 -14.96 12.14
C GLU A 219 7.92 -15.19 11.85
N SER A 220 8.57 -14.23 11.17
CA SER A 220 9.98 -14.33 10.75
C SER A 220 10.94 -14.40 11.95
N LEU A 221 10.70 -13.63 13.00
CA LEU A 221 11.54 -13.59 14.22
C LEU A 221 11.05 -14.51 15.33
N GLN A 222 10.00 -15.29 15.09
CA GLN A 222 9.40 -16.23 16.07
C GLN A 222 8.94 -15.54 17.38
N HIS A 223 8.42 -14.31 17.28
CA HIS A 223 7.94 -13.53 18.41
C HIS A 223 6.53 -13.98 18.84
N GLN A 224 6.44 -15.05 19.64
CA GLN A 224 5.19 -15.74 19.93
C GLN A 224 4.13 -14.85 20.61
N GLU A 225 4.53 -14.02 21.58
CA GLU A 225 3.58 -13.14 22.30
C GLU A 225 2.87 -12.16 21.35
N LEU A 226 3.62 -11.55 20.40
CA LEU A 226 3.06 -10.66 19.40
C LEU A 226 2.14 -11.42 18.43
N LYS A 227 2.55 -12.61 17.97
CA LYS A 227 1.71 -13.49 17.14
C LYS A 227 0.37 -13.80 17.80
N ASP A 228 0.40 -14.20 19.07
CA ASP A 228 -0.81 -14.56 19.81
C ASP A 228 -1.72 -13.35 19.99
N ALA A 229 -1.16 -12.19 20.33
CA ALA A 229 -1.91 -10.94 20.46
C ALA A 229 -2.59 -10.54 19.12
N ILE A 230 -1.86 -10.59 18.02
CA ILE A 230 -2.39 -10.27 16.68
C ILE A 230 -3.46 -11.27 16.28
N ARG A 231 -3.17 -12.59 16.37
CA ARG A 231 -4.11 -13.65 16.01
C ARG A 231 -5.43 -13.52 16.75
N ASN A 232 -5.37 -13.37 18.08
CA ASN A 232 -6.56 -13.28 18.93
C ASN A 232 -7.42 -12.06 18.55
N ARG A 233 -6.79 -10.92 18.26
CA ARG A 233 -7.55 -9.71 17.90
C ARG A 233 -8.06 -9.74 16.46
N ALA A 234 -7.29 -10.25 15.51
CA ALA A 234 -7.73 -10.40 14.14
C ALA A 234 -8.94 -11.33 14.03
N LEU A 235 -8.91 -12.48 14.70
CA LEU A 235 -10.08 -13.38 14.75
C LEU A 235 -11.28 -12.70 15.40
N SER A 236 -11.08 -12.00 16.52
CA SER A 236 -12.16 -11.26 17.21
C SER A 236 -12.77 -10.15 16.36
N PHE A 237 -11.99 -9.53 15.48
CA PHE A 237 -12.45 -8.39 14.66
C PHE A 237 -13.05 -8.82 13.33
N TYR A 238 -12.48 -9.83 12.67
CA TYR A 238 -12.70 -10.06 11.24
C TYR A 238 -13.26 -11.44 10.91
N GLN A 239 -13.24 -12.41 11.85
CA GLN A 239 -13.66 -13.77 11.54
C GLN A 239 -15.13 -13.85 11.10
N GLU A 240 -16.01 -13.03 11.68
CA GLU A 240 -17.43 -13.01 11.39
C GLU A 240 -17.83 -12.00 10.29
N ASP A 241 -16.86 -11.27 9.74
CA ASP A 241 -17.14 -10.29 8.69
C ASP A 241 -17.60 -10.99 7.41
N SER A 242 -18.55 -10.34 6.71
CA SER A 242 -19.17 -10.84 5.49
C SER A 242 -19.67 -9.69 4.63
N GLY A 243 -19.63 -9.84 3.30
CA GLY A 243 -20.17 -8.88 2.35
C GLY A 243 -19.45 -7.52 2.43
N CYS A 244 -18.11 -7.49 2.27
CA CYS A 244 -17.36 -6.23 2.35
C CYS A 244 -17.93 -5.21 1.36
N PRO A 245 -18.21 -3.95 1.80
CA PRO A 245 -18.82 -2.93 0.94
C PRO A 245 -17.81 -2.31 -0.04
N LEU A 246 -17.18 -3.11 -0.89
CA LEU A 246 -16.17 -2.67 -1.87
C LEU A 246 -16.67 -1.55 -2.79
N GLY A 247 -17.97 -1.47 -3.06
CA GLY A 247 -18.57 -0.39 -3.84
C GLY A 247 -18.52 1.00 -3.17
N TRP A 248 -18.11 1.10 -1.91
CA TRP A 248 -17.88 2.37 -1.21
C TRP A 248 -16.43 2.83 -1.33
N GLU A 249 -15.56 1.99 -1.84
CA GLU A 249 -14.16 2.32 -2.11
C GLU A 249 -13.95 2.82 -3.54
N PRO A 250 -13.04 3.79 -3.76
CA PRO A 250 -12.26 4.46 -2.73
C PRO A 250 -13.01 5.62 -2.04
N SER A 251 -12.62 5.95 -0.81
CA SER A 251 -12.82 7.27 -0.25
C SER A 251 -11.84 8.28 -0.88
N GLY A 252 -12.07 9.59 -0.70
CA GLY A 252 -11.43 10.64 -1.49
C GLY A 252 -9.90 10.68 -1.53
N ALA A 253 -9.21 10.09 -0.55
CA ALA A 253 -7.75 10.07 -0.44
C ALA A 253 -7.23 8.76 0.17
N ASP A 254 -7.90 7.65 -0.12
CA ASP A 254 -7.44 6.33 0.29
C ASP A 254 -6.18 5.93 -0.45
N PHE A 255 -5.24 5.31 0.27
CA PHE A 255 -4.08 4.63 -0.29
C PHE A 255 -4.03 3.14 0.09
N LEU A 256 -4.97 2.70 0.92
CA LEU A 256 -5.26 1.32 1.26
C LEU A 256 -6.71 1.01 0.95
N SER A 257 -7.01 -0.24 0.60
CA SER A 257 -8.39 -0.72 0.47
C SER A 257 -8.77 -1.43 1.76
N PRO A 258 -9.71 -0.90 2.58
CA PRO A 258 -10.16 -1.58 3.78
C PRO A 258 -10.53 -3.05 3.56
N CYS A 259 -11.27 -3.36 2.48
CA CYS A 259 -11.65 -4.72 2.14
C CYS A 259 -10.44 -5.61 1.81
N PHE A 260 -9.51 -5.11 0.99
CA PHE A 260 -8.34 -5.91 0.61
C PHE A 260 -7.34 -6.05 1.77
N GLU A 261 -7.20 -5.07 2.66
CA GLU A 261 -6.34 -5.20 3.83
C GLU A 261 -6.85 -6.27 4.81
N GLU A 262 -8.16 -6.42 4.96
CA GLU A 262 -8.72 -7.53 5.74
C GLU A 262 -8.42 -8.89 5.09
N ILE A 263 -8.53 -9.00 3.77
CA ILE A 263 -8.13 -10.20 3.02
C ILE A 263 -6.65 -10.50 3.25
N ASP A 264 -5.80 -9.48 3.16
CA ASP A 264 -4.35 -9.61 3.28
C ASP A 264 -3.92 -10.08 4.68
N LEU A 265 -4.56 -9.59 5.73
CA LEU A 265 -4.35 -10.06 7.09
C LEU A 265 -4.89 -11.49 7.28
N MET A 266 -6.14 -11.75 6.87
CA MET A 266 -6.79 -13.02 7.17
C MET A 266 -6.18 -14.19 6.39
N ARG A 267 -5.64 -13.99 5.18
CA ARG A 267 -4.88 -15.02 4.45
C ARG A 267 -3.61 -15.49 5.17
N ARG A 268 -3.03 -14.62 6.04
CA ARG A 268 -1.84 -14.95 6.87
C ARG A 268 -2.21 -15.72 8.13
N ILE A 269 -3.38 -15.45 8.69
CA ILE A 269 -3.78 -15.94 10.03
C ILE A 269 -4.58 -17.23 9.97
N LEU A 270 -5.50 -17.34 9.01
CA LEU A 270 -6.37 -18.50 8.90
C LEU A 270 -5.68 -19.69 8.23
N SER A 271 -6.14 -20.90 8.57
CA SER A 271 -5.82 -22.07 7.77
C SER A 271 -6.37 -21.92 6.34
N ARG A 272 -5.83 -22.69 5.37
CA ARG A 272 -6.34 -22.67 4.00
C ARG A 272 -7.86 -22.87 3.93
N GLU A 273 -8.37 -23.87 4.64
CA GLU A 273 -9.78 -24.22 4.64
C GLU A 273 -10.62 -23.10 5.23
N ASP A 274 -10.25 -22.61 6.41
CA ASP A 274 -10.94 -21.53 7.10
C ASP A 274 -10.95 -20.24 6.27
N PHE A 275 -9.82 -19.92 5.62
CA PHE A 275 -9.71 -18.75 4.77
C PHE A 275 -10.65 -18.83 3.56
N LEU A 276 -10.68 -19.95 2.85
CA LEU A 276 -11.55 -20.11 1.69
C LEU A 276 -13.04 -20.08 2.08
N ASN A 277 -13.38 -20.63 3.25
CA ASN A 277 -14.74 -20.53 3.80
C ASN A 277 -15.08 -19.08 4.18
N TRP A 278 -14.17 -18.36 4.81
CA TRP A 278 -14.34 -16.94 5.16
C TRP A 278 -14.49 -16.08 3.90
N MET A 279 -13.63 -16.23 2.90
CA MET A 279 -13.69 -15.52 1.61
C MET A 279 -15.01 -15.74 0.88
N SER A 280 -15.60 -16.94 0.96
CA SER A 280 -16.90 -17.23 0.34
C SER A 280 -18.05 -16.41 0.89
N ARG A 281 -17.90 -15.82 2.09
CA ARG A 281 -18.87 -14.93 2.74
C ARG A 281 -18.43 -13.46 2.69
N PHE A 282 -17.13 -13.22 2.73
CA PHE A 282 -16.56 -11.86 2.81
C PHE A 282 -16.58 -11.15 1.45
N MET A 283 -16.08 -11.82 0.40
CA MET A 283 -16.03 -11.28 -0.97
C MET A 283 -16.18 -12.40 -2.01
N PRO A 284 -17.38 -13.00 -2.12
CA PRO A 284 -17.63 -14.12 -3.03
C PRO A 284 -17.40 -13.76 -4.50
N GLU A 285 -17.61 -12.51 -4.89
CA GLU A 285 -17.46 -12.00 -6.25
C GLU A 285 -16.01 -12.10 -6.76
N LEU A 286 -15.02 -12.13 -5.89
CA LEU A 286 -13.61 -12.26 -6.28
C LEU A 286 -13.29 -13.64 -6.90
N LYS A 287 -14.17 -14.63 -6.75
CA LYS A 287 -14.06 -15.93 -7.43
C LYS A 287 -14.55 -15.93 -8.87
N GLU A 288 -15.32 -14.91 -9.25
CA GLU A 288 -15.85 -14.83 -10.60
C GLU A 288 -14.75 -14.47 -11.59
N THR A 289 -14.64 -15.22 -12.69
CA THR A 289 -13.59 -15.01 -13.69
C THR A 289 -13.73 -13.69 -14.47
N ASN A 290 -14.89 -13.07 -14.39
CA ASN A 290 -15.20 -11.77 -14.97
C ASN A 290 -15.22 -10.64 -13.93
N PHE A 291 -14.77 -10.89 -12.69
CA PHE A 291 -14.61 -9.84 -11.70
C PHE A 291 -13.65 -8.77 -12.22
N ASP A 292 -14.09 -7.53 -12.18
CA ASP A 292 -13.27 -6.36 -12.51
C ASP A 292 -13.44 -5.29 -11.42
N LEU A 293 -12.38 -4.55 -11.20
CA LEU A 293 -12.33 -3.42 -10.28
C LEU A 293 -11.64 -2.27 -11.01
N PRO A 294 -12.32 -1.12 -11.17
CA PRO A 294 -11.72 0.05 -11.79
C PRO A 294 -10.52 0.55 -10.98
N GLU A 295 -9.51 1.04 -11.69
CA GLU A 295 -8.37 1.72 -11.08
C GLU A 295 -8.83 3.01 -10.39
N ALA A 296 -8.20 3.35 -9.30
CA ALA A 296 -8.40 4.64 -8.65
C ALA A 296 -7.72 5.74 -9.46
N VAL A 297 -8.47 6.79 -9.78
CA VAL A 297 -8.02 7.87 -10.67
C VAL A 297 -7.67 9.12 -9.86
N VAL A 298 -6.44 9.62 -10.05
CA VAL A 298 -5.98 10.88 -9.46
C VAL A 298 -6.51 12.05 -10.28
N GLY A 299 -7.38 12.88 -9.67
CA GLY A 299 -8.01 14.02 -10.33
C GLY A 299 -7.11 15.26 -10.48
N ASP A 300 -6.20 15.48 -9.52
CA ASP A 300 -5.18 16.54 -9.55
C ASP A 300 -3.87 16.00 -8.96
N ARG A 301 -2.83 15.94 -9.79
CA ARG A 301 -1.51 15.44 -9.38
C ARG A 301 -0.66 16.43 -8.60
N LYS A 302 -1.13 17.67 -8.47
CA LYS A 302 -0.49 18.69 -7.61
C LYS A 302 -1.04 18.69 -6.20
N ASP A 303 -2.11 17.96 -5.94
CA ASP A 303 -2.66 17.77 -4.60
C ASP A 303 -2.04 16.52 -3.98
N GLY A 304 -1.16 16.70 -3.00
CA GLY A 304 -0.45 15.61 -2.31
C GLY A 304 -1.38 14.58 -1.65
N GLN A 305 -2.64 14.94 -1.31
CA GLN A 305 -3.61 13.98 -0.78
C GLN A 305 -4.29 13.17 -1.89
N LEU A 306 -4.64 13.79 -3.02
CA LEU A 306 -5.28 13.07 -4.12
C LEU A 306 -4.34 12.04 -4.78
N VAL A 307 -3.03 12.28 -4.77
CA VAL A 307 -2.01 11.34 -5.24
C VAL A 307 -2.01 10.03 -4.43
N HIS A 308 -2.57 10.00 -3.24
CA HIS A 308 -2.79 8.77 -2.45
C HIS A 308 -3.52 7.69 -3.24
N LEU A 309 -4.37 8.03 -4.19
CA LEU A 309 -5.09 7.06 -5.02
C LEU A 309 -4.18 6.21 -5.92
N ASP A 310 -2.97 6.69 -6.29
CA ASP A 310 -1.95 5.83 -6.90
C ASP A 310 -1.42 4.78 -5.90
N GLY A 311 -1.26 5.16 -4.65
CA GLY A 311 -0.95 4.22 -3.57
C GLY A 311 -2.01 3.13 -3.40
N LEU A 312 -3.29 3.49 -3.53
CA LEU A 312 -4.38 2.54 -3.50
C LEU A 312 -4.28 1.49 -4.62
N ASN A 313 -3.90 1.89 -5.82
CA ASN A 313 -3.69 0.94 -6.91
C ASN A 313 -2.54 -0.04 -6.59
N PHE A 314 -1.44 0.42 -5.99
CA PHE A 314 -0.37 -0.46 -5.53
C PHE A 314 -0.81 -1.36 -4.39
N SER A 315 -1.58 -0.85 -3.41
CA SER A 315 -2.07 -1.68 -2.30
C SER A 315 -3.04 -2.76 -2.76
N ARG A 316 -3.94 -2.46 -3.65
CA ARG A 316 -4.80 -3.46 -4.30
C ARG A 316 -3.96 -4.50 -5.05
N ALA A 317 -2.94 -4.06 -5.79
CA ALA A 317 -2.08 -4.96 -6.54
C ALA A 317 -1.33 -5.94 -5.63
N TRP A 318 -0.74 -5.50 -4.50
CA TRP A 318 0.00 -6.42 -3.63
C TRP A 318 -0.89 -7.48 -2.98
N VAL A 319 -2.12 -7.12 -2.58
CA VAL A 319 -3.05 -8.10 -2.01
C VAL A 319 -3.48 -9.10 -3.07
N LEU A 320 -3.81 -8.65 -4.28
CA LEU A 320 -4.19 -9.52 -5.40
C LEU A 320 -3.05 -10.46 -5.80
N TYR A 321 -1.79 -9.97 -5.85
CA TYR A 321 -0.61 -10.81 -6.10
C TYR A 321 -0.44 -11.86 -5.00
N GLY A 322 -0.42 -11.44 -3.74
CA GLY A 322 -0.27 -12.34 -2.61
C GLY A 322 -1.36 -13.41 -2.56
N LEU A 323 -2.61 -13.04 -2.84
CA LEU A 323 -3.74 -13.97 -2.89
C LEU A 323 -3.60 -14.97 -4.05
N ALA A 324 -3.28 -14.50 -5.26
CA ALA A 324 -3.10 -15.37 -6.42
C ALA A 324 -1.90 -16.33 -6.25
N LYS A 325 -0.81 -15.86 -5.63
CA LYS A 325 0.39 -16.66 -5.31
C LYS A 325 0.09 -17.75 -4.28
N GLN A 326 -0.63 -17.42 -3.22
CA GLN A 326 -0.93 -18.35 -2.12
C GLN A 326 -2.03 -19.36 -2.50
N TYR A 327 -2.99 -18.95 -3.34
CA TYR A 327 -4.15 -19.74 -3.76
C TYR A 327 -4.32 -19.77 -5.28
N PRO A 328 -3.32 -20.29 -6.05
CA PRO A 328 -3.30 -20.17 -7.51
C PRO A 328 -4.47 -20.87 -8.21
N ASN A 329 -5.01 -21.93 -7.63
CA ASN A 329 -6.14 -22.66 -8.21
C ASN A 329 -7.46 -21.90 -8.06
N GLU A 330 -7.64 -21.17 -6.95
CA GLU A 330 -8.86 -20.44 -6.63
C GLU A 330 -8.85 -18.99 -7.12
N TYR A 331 -7.66 -18.34 -7.10
CA TYR A 331 -7.51 -16.92 -7.37
C TYR A 331 -6.43 -16.58 -8.41
N GLY A 332 -5.82 -17.56 -9.10
CA GLY A 332 -4.84 -17.27 -10.16
C GLY A 332 -5.40 -16.40 -11.30
N HIS A 333 -6.71 -16.48 -11.54
CA HIS A 333 -7.40 -15.68 -12.58
C HIS A 333 -7.42 -14.17 -12.31
N ILE A 334 -7.13 -13.72 -11.06
CA ILE A 334 -7.09 -12.29 -10.72
C ILE A 334 -5.72 -11.63 -11.03
N LEU A 335 -4.71 -12.38 -11.42
CA LEU A 335 -3.39 -11.82 -11.78
C LEU A 335 -3.46 -10.71 -12.82
N PRO A 336 -4.27 -10.81 -13.90
CA PRO A 336 -4.43 -9.71 -14.84
C PRO A 336 -4.95 -8.41 -14.18
N LEU A 337 -5.85 -8.53 -13.21
CA LEU A 337 -6.36 -7.40 -12.45
C LEU A 337 -5.26 -6.75 -11.57
N ALA A 338 -4.44 -7.58 -10.91
CA ALA A 338 -3.30 -7.08 -10.15
C ALA A 338 -2.32 -6.29 -11.04
N HIS A 339 -2.00 -6.83 -12.22
CA HIS A 339 -1.14 -6.15 -13.19
C HIS A 339 -1.77 -4.84 -13.71
N LYS A 340 -3.08 -4.83 -13.95
CA LYS A 340 -3.81 -3.64 -14.41
C LYS A 340 -3.67 -2.49 -13.41
N HIS A 341 -3.95 -2.72 -12.12
CA HIS A 341 -3.78 -1.72 -11.06
C HIS A 341 -2.32 -1.26 -10.94
N PHE A 342 -1.37 -2.19 -10.93
CA PHE A 342 0.04 -1.86 -10.82
C PHE A 342 0.53 -1.01 -12.01
N ALA A 343 0.23 -1.45 -13.24
CA ALA A 343 0.67 -0.78 -14.47
C ALA A 343 0.05 0.61 -14.64
N TYR A 344 -1.16 0.83 -14.11
CA TYR A 344 -1.83 2.13 -14.15
C TYR A 344 -1.05 3.20 -13.38
N SER A 345 -0.56 2.89 -12.19
CA SER A 345 0.10 3.86 -11.30
C SER A 345 1.63 3.89 -11.45
N PHE A 346 2.25 2.82 -11.99
CA PHE A 346 3.71 2.74 -12.09
C PHE A 346 4.38 3.88 -12.88
N PRO A 347 3.83 4.37 -14.02
CA PRO A 347 4.40 5.51 -14.74
C PRO A 347 4.41 6.82 -13.94
N ASN A 348 3.61 6.91 -12.89
CA ASN A 348 3.42 8.10 -12.07
C ASN A 348 4.39 8.20 -10.87
N LEU A 349 5.30 7.24 -10.71
CA LEU A 349 6.27 7.22 -9.60
C LEU A 349 7.28 8.36 -9.66
N VAL A 350 7.52 8.91 -10.85
CA VAL A 350 8.52 9.96 -11.08
C VAL A 350 7.84 11.15 -11.76
N GLY A 351 8.02 12.34 -11.21
CA GLY A 351 7.57 13.60 -11.84
C GLY A 351 6.41 14.31 -11.13
N ASP A 352 5.83 13.72 -10.09
CA ASP A 352 4.82 14.38 -9.25
C ASP A 352 5.44 15.28 -8.19
N ASP A 353 4.62 16.09 -7.52
CA ASP A 353 5.07 16.93 -6.41
C ASP A 353 5.66 16.08 -5.28
N TYR A 354 6.75 16.56 -4.65
CA TYR A 354 7.47 15.87 -3.60
C TYR A 354 6.58 15.38 -2.45
N GLU A 355 5.62 16.20 -2.01
CA GLU A 355 4.73 15.84 -0.90
C GLU A 355 3.81 14.65 -1.22
N GLY A 356 3.46 14.45 -2.49
CA GLY A 356 2.62 13.36 -2.94
C GLY A 356 3.40 12.13 -3.40
N GLY A 357 4.61 12.31 -3.98
CA GLY A 357 5.32 11.26 -4.72
C GLY A 357 6.41 10.51 -3.93
N HIS A 358 6.98 11.11 -2.87
CA HIS A 358 8.17 10.59 -2.18
C HIS A 358 8.03 9.18 -1.59
N TRP A 359 6.82 8.74 -1.29
CA TRP A 359 6.51 7.45 -0.65
C TRP A 359 5.99 6.38 -1.60
N LEU A 360 5.47 6.74 -2.79
CA LEU A 360 4.86 5.80 -3.74
C LEU A 360 5.82 4.71 -4.21
N GLY A 361 7.12 5.02 -4.31
CA GLY A 361 8.15 4.06 -4.69
C GLY A 361 8.20 2.85 -3.76
N SER A 362 8.02 3.02 -2.45
CA SER A 362 8.00 1.91 -1.49
C SER A 362 6.78 1.01 -1.67
N PHE A 363 5.62 1.56 -2.01
CA PHE A 363 4.42 0.79 -2.30
C PHE A 363 4.59 -0.05 -3.58
N ALA A 364 5.16 0.54 -4.63
CA ALA A 364 5.47 -0.19 -5.86
C ALA A 364 6.47 -1.33 -5.62
N ILE A 365 7.56 -1.07 -4.86
CA ILE A 365 8.56 -2.09 -4.50
C ILE A 365 7.92 -3.20 -3.67
N TYR A 366 7.03 -2.87 -2.72
CA TYR A 366 6.32 -3.86 -1.90
C TYR A 366 5.40 -4.72 -2.76
N ALA A 367 4.59 -4.11 -3.64
CA ALA A 367 3.71 -4.83 -4.55
C ALA A 367 4.46 -5.83 -5.45
N LEU A 368 5.63 -5.44 -5.98
CA LEU A 368 6.47 -6.34 -6.77
C LEU A 368 7.05 -7.49 -5.95
N GLY A 369 7.26 -7.31 -4.66
CA GLY A 369 7.72 -8.37 -3.75
C GLY A 369 6.68 -9.45 -3.45
N GLU A 370 5.39 -9.09 -3.48
CA GLU A 370 4.27 -10.01 -3.26
C GLU A 370 3.92 -10.86 -4.49
N ARG A 371 4.42 -10.51 -5.65
CA ARG A 371 4.17 -11.18 -6.95
C ARG A 371 4.75 -12.61 -7.12
#